data_8cd846aa335e262b88e5f608122bd2d1
#
_entry.id   8cd846aa335e262b88e5f608122bd2d1
#
_cell.length_a   1.000
_cell.length_b   1.000
_cell.length_c   1.000
_cell.angle_alpha   90.00
_cell.angle_beta   90.00
_cell.angle_gamma   90.00
#
_symmetry.space_group_name_H-M   'P 1'
#
loop_
_entity.id
_entity.type
_entity.pdbx_description
1 polymer ?
#
loop_
_entity_poly.entity_id
_entity_poly.type
_entity_poly.pdbx_seq_one_letter_code
_entity_poly.pdbx_strand_id
1 'polypeptide(L)'
;MFRNSVLLAFGLSISFSGFALAALEEPVPGQQVQAVEGARKINPAAVEVLLDNNRRMTLDFYGDNIFRIFRDDKGGIIRDPKAEPEARILADNPRKPVSRLDVDQKGDAVVITTGKVRIEINKKTSLFKVINLKDHSVVAEQASPILFEKGKTSFSLKAKPDEYFYGGGVQNGRFSHRGKVISIENQNSWTDGGVASPTPFYWSTGGYGVMWHTFKKGQYDFGSREENLVNLSHDENYLDVFFMVNDGPVSLLRDFYQLTGAPVLLPKFAFYQGHLNAYNRDYWKEDEKGILFEDGKRYKESQKDNGGIKESLNGELNNYQFSGRAVVDRYKAHDMPLGWLLPNDGYGAGYGQTDTLDGNIANLKSLADYARKNGVEIGLWTQSDLHPKPEISALLQRDIVKEVRDAGVRVLKTDVAWVGAGYSFGLNGITDVAQIMTYYGDNSRPFIISLDGWAGTQRYAGIWSGDQTGGEWEYIRFHIPTYIGSGLSGQPNICSDMDGIFGGKNAAVNIRDF
;
A
#
# COMPACT_ATOMS: atom_id res chain seq x y z
N MET A 1 12.24 -40.70 -46.40
CA MET A 1 12.61 -42.09 -46.02
C MET A 1 12.24 -42.32 -44.58
N PHE A 2 11.44 -43.37 -44.35
CA PHE A 2 10.99 -43.98 -43.06
C PHE A 2 10.21 -43.10 -42.08
N ARG A 3 8.96 -43.14 -42.06
CA ARG A 3 7.86 -43.88 -41.43
C ARG A 3 8.25 -44.69 -40.18
N ASN A 4 7.61 -44.34 -39.06
CA ASN A 4 6.99 -45.36 -38.21
C ASN A 4 5.86 -44.76 -37.37
N SER A 5 4.70 -45.41 -37.52
CA SER A 5 3.43 -45.21 -36.80
C SER A 5 3.46 -46.00 -35.49
N VAL A 6 2.83 -45.51 -34.42
CA VAL A 6 2.42 -46.36 -33.29
C VAL A 6 0.98 -45.98 -32.85
N LEU A 7 0.23 -47.02 -32.64
CA LEU A 7 -1.21 -47.13 -32.42
C LEU A 7 -1.75 -46.43 -31.16
N LEU A 8 -2.97 -45.91 -31.31
CA LEU A 8 -3.93 -45.66 -30.22
C LEU A 8 -4.45 -46.97 -29.60
N ALA A 9 -4.55 -46.98 -28.27
CA ALA A 9 -5.43 -47.93 -27.56
C ALA A 9 -6.42 -47.12 -26.71
N PHE A 10 -7.70 -47.22 -27.07
CA PHE A 10 -8.83 -46.73 -26.27
C PHE A 10 -9.14 -47.73 -25.16
N GLY A 11 -9.07 -47.25 -23.89
CA GLY A 11 -9.60 -47.97 -22.75
C GLY A 11 -10.82 -47.25 -22.19
N LEU A 12 -12.00 -47.80 -22.38
CA LEU A 12 -13.25 -47.38 -21.74
C LEU A 12 -13.24 -47.88 -20.29
N SER A 13 -13.28 -46.98 -19.33
CA SER A 13 -13.54 -47.33 -17.93
C SER A 13 -14.87 -46.75 -17.50
N ILE A 14 -15.81 -47.59 -17.21
CA ILE A 14 -17.12 -47.30 -16.63
C ILE A 14 -16.90 -47.11 -15.12
N SER A 15 -17.14 -45.91 -14.59
CA SER A 15 -17.11 -45.69 -13.15
C SER A 15 -18.52 -45.71 -12.57
N PHE A 16 -18.70 -46.62 -11.63
CA PHE A 16 -19.87 -46.69 -10.75
C PHE A 16 -19.86 -45.51 -9.77
N SER A 17 -20.97 -44.78 -9.71
CA SER A 17 -21.25 -43.80 -8.68
C SER A 17 -21.61 -44.50 -7.38
N GLY A 18 -20.70 -44.49 -6.43
CA GLY A 18 -20.94 -44.85 -5.05
C GLY A 18 -21.11 -43.55 -4.21
N PHE A 19 -22.27 -43.44 -3.56
CA PHE A 19 -22.47 -42.44 -2.49
C PHE A 19 -21.50 -42.77 -1.35
N ALA A 20 -20.49 -41.91 -1.13
CA ALA A 20 -19.66 -41.97 0.05
C ALA A 20 -20.26 -41.08 1.12
N LEU A 21 -20.61 -41.66 2.26
CA LEU A 21 -20.85 -40.93 3.52
C LEU A 21 -19.63 -40.05 3.80
N ALA A 22 -19.88 -38.81 4.16
CA ALA A 22 -18.86 -37.89 4.66
C ALA A 22 -18.22 -38.51 5.91
N ALA A 23 -17.06 -39.10 5.76
CA ALA A 23 -16.17 -39.41 6.86
C ALA A 23 -15.66 -38.08 7.43
N LEU A 24 -15.78 -37.92 8.73
CA LEU A 24 -15.10 -36.87 9.47
C LEU A 24 -13.60 -37.02 9.17
N GLU A 25 -13.01 -36.06 8.42
CA GLU A 25 -11.58 -36.07 8.13
C GLU A 25 -10.81 -36.08 9.44
N GLU A 26 -9.95 -37.05 9.63
CA GLU A 26 -8.97 -37.06 10.72
C GLU A 26 -8.03 -35.86 10.54
N PRO A 27 -7.64 -35.19 11.64
CA PRO A 27 -6.74 -34.03 11.58
C PRO A 27 -5.43 -34.42 10.90
N VAL A 28 -4.98 -33.59 9.96
CA VAL A 28 -3.71 -33.75 9.25
C VAL A 28 -2.58 -33.91 10.27
N PRO A 29 -1.69 -34.93 10.17
CA PRO A 29 -0.59 -35.11 11.12
C PRO A 29 0.32 -33.89 11.16
N GLY A 30 0.37 -33.21 12.32
CA GLY A 30 1.14 -31.97 12.56
C GLY A 30 0.33 -30.82 13.16
N GLN A 31 -1.00 -30.82 13.05
CA GLN A 31 -1.86 -29.82 13.69
C GLN A 31 -2.06 -30.15 15.18
N GLN A 32 -1.24 -29.59 16.06
CA GLN A 32 -1.53 -29.62 17.48
C GLN A 32 -2.69 -28.67 17.79
N VAL A 33 -3.88 -29.21 17.92
CA VAL A 33 -5.02 -28.52 18.54
C VAL A 33 -4.61 -28.16 19.95
N GLN A 34 -4.56 -26.88 20.28
CA GLN A 34 -4.20 -26.41 21.63
C GLN A 34 -5.46 -26.18 22.43
N ALA A 35 -5.54 -26.84 23.58
CA ALA A 35 -6.64 -26.63 24.51
C ALA A 35 -6.47 -25.31 25.28
N VAL A 36 -7.60 -24.69 25.65
CA VAL A 36 -7.64 -23.51 26.51
C VAL A 36 -7.84 -23.95 27.94
N GLU A 37 -6.87 -23.65 28.80
CA GLU A 37 -6.94 -23.94 30.23
C GLU A 37 -7.81 -22.92 30.99
N GLY A 38 -7.81 -21.64 30.53
CA GLY A 38 -8.58 -20.59 31.13
C GLY A 38 -8.31 -19.21 30.52
N ALA A 39 -8.96 -18.19 31.10
CA ALA A 39 -8.72 -16.80 30.71
C ALA A 39 -8.85 -15.88 31.93
N ARG A 40 -8.11 -14.78 31.92
CA ARG A 40 -8.14 -13.75 32.97
C ARG A 40 -7.97 -12.36 32.41
N LYS A 41 -8.59 -11.39 33.03
CA LYS A 41 -8.28 -9.97 32.76
C LYS A 41 -6.90 -9.66 33.31
N ILE A 42 -6.06 -9.01 32.51
CA ILE A 42 -4.74 -8.53 32.92
C ILE A 42 -4.73 -7.01 33.14
N ASN A 43 -5.67 -6.29 32.53
CA ASN A 43 -5.94 -4.88 32.80
C ASN A 43 -7.38 -4.53 32.34
N PRO A 44 -7.88 -3.28 32.50
CA PRO A 44 -9.23 -2.89 32.09
C PRO A 44 -9.58 -3.09 30.60
N ALA A 45 -8.59 -3.24 29.73
CA ALA A 45 -8.75 -3.38 28.29
C ALA A 45 -8.09 -4.64 27.71
N ALA A 46 -7.55 -5.55 28.52
CA ALA A 46 -6.87 -6.73 27.99
C ALA A 46 -7.17 -8.01 28.76
N VAL A 47 -7.23 -9.11 28.01
CA VAL A 47 -7.47 -10.48 28.49
C VAL A 47 -6.32 -11.38 28.03
N GLU A 48 -5.80 -12.17 28.93
CA GLU A 48 -4.88 -13.27 28.64
C GLU A 48 -5.66 -14.58 28.65
N VAL A 49 -5.56 -15.33 27.55
CA VAL A 49 -6.09 -16.68 27.40
C VAL A 49 -4.92 -17.65 27.57
N LEU A 50 -5.03 -18.52 28.54
CA LEU A 50 -4.02 -19.53 28.85
C LEU A 50 -4.29 -20.77 27.99
N LEU A 51 -3.31 -21.18 27.25
CA LEU A 51 -3.32 -22.39 26.41
C LEU A 51 -2.48 -23.48 27.08
N ASP A 52 -2.67 -24.71 26.67
CA ASP A 52 -1.82 -25.82 27.10
C ASP A 52 -0.32 -25.53 26.86
N ASN A 53 0.52 -26.24 27.59
CA ASN A 53 1.99 -26.05 27.53
C ASN A 53 2.49 -24.65 27.90
N ASN A 54 1.81 -23.95 28.81
CA ASN A 54 2.16 -22.58 29.25
C ASN A 54 2.17 -21.53 28.11
N ARG A 55 1.52 -21.80 27.00
CA ARG A 55 1.36 -20.82 25.93
C ARG A 55 0.22 -19.87 26.25
N ARG A 56 0.24 -18.71 25.64
CA ARG A 56 -0.78 -17.69 25.88
C ARG A 56 -1.19 -17.00 24.58
N MET A 57 -2.42 -16.54 24.55
CA MET A 57 -2.96 -15.64 23.54
C MET A 57 -3.47 -14.40 24.26
N THR A 58 -3.14 -13.22 23.76
CA THR A 58 -3.57 -11.95 24.36
C THR A 58 -4.62 -11.31 23.45
N LEU A 59 -5.76 -10.91 24.04
CA LEU A 59 -6.74 -10.04 23.40
C LEU A 59 -6.62 -8.65 24.05
N ASP A 60 -6.23 -7.64 23.26
CA ASP A 60 -6.02 -6.26 23.68
C ASP A 60 -7.01 -5.33 22.97
N PHE A 61 -7.86 -4.65 23.73
CA PHE A 61 -9.00 -3.88 23.22
C PHE A 61 -8.63 -2.40 23.03
N TYR A 62 -8.91 -1.88 21.85
CA TYR A 62 -8.74 -0.47 21.46
C TYR A 62 -10.06 0.31 21.47
N GLY A 63 -11.08 -0.27 22.07
CA GLY A 63 -12.46 0.17 22.21
C GLY A 63 -13.40 -1.03 22.30
N ASP A 64 -14.70 -0.78 22.35
CA ASP A 64 -15.69 -1.87 22.47
C ASP A 64 -15.80 -2.76 21.22
N ASN A 65 -15.33 -2.28 20.06
CA ASN A 65 -15.49 -2.94 18.76
C ASN A 65 -14.19 -3.17 18.01
N ILE A 66 -13.04 -2.78 18.59
CA ILE A 66 -11.71 -2.98 18.01
C ILE A 66 -10.87 -3.76 19.00
N PHE A 67 -10.31 -4.87 18.59
CA PHE A 67 -9.43 -5.67 19.42
C PHE A 67 -8.30 -6.31 18.63
N ARG A 68 -7.17 -6.48 19.28
CA ARG A 68 -5.97 -7.14 18.78
C ARG A 68 -5.89 -8.54 19.34
N ILE A 69 -5.65 -9.53 18.50
CA ILE A 69 -5.28 -10.89 18.91
C ILE A 69 -3.80 -11.07 18.65
N PHE A 70 -3.05 -11.32 19.72
CA PHE A 70 -1.63 -11.62 19.64
C PHE A 70 -1.35 -13.02 20.16
N ARG A 71 -0.62 -13.81 19.37
CA ARG A 71 -0.15 -15.15 19.77
C ARG A 71 1.20 -15.43 19.12
N ASP A 72 2.21 -15.66 19.97
CA ASP A 72 3.54 -16.05 19.53
C ASP A 72 3.69 -17.56 19.59
N ASP A 73 4.32 -18.17 18.58
CA ASP A 73 4.58 -19.61 18.52
C ASP A 73 5.43 -20.09 19.72
N LYS A 74 6.39 -19.27 20.14
CA LYS A 74 7.28 -19.58 21.28
C LYS A 74 6.74 -19.10 22.63
N GLY A 75 5.50 -18.61 22.69
CA GLY A 75 4.89 -18.14 23.93
C GLY A 75 5.33 -16.74 24.37
N GLY A 76 5.84 -15.92 23.46
CA GLY A 76 6.22 -14.54 23.74
C GLY A 76 5.04 -13.63 24.11
N ILE A 77 5.34 -12.51 24.77
CA ILE A 77 4.35 -11.48 25.12
C ILE A 77 4.04 -10.57 23.94
N ILE A 78 2.88 -9.88 24.01
CA ILE A 78 2.48 -8.88 23.04
C ILE A 78 3.56 -7.81 22.85
N ARG A 79 3.85 -7.48 21.62
CA ARG A 79 4.86 -6.50 21.21
C ARG A 79 4.52 -5.93 19.84
N ASP A 80 5.12 -4.81 19.47
CA ASP A 80 5.00 -4.27 18.13
C ASP A 80 5.93 -4.99 17.14
N PRO A 81 5.61 -5.00 15.85
CA PRO A 81 6.45 -5.60 14.81
C PRO A 81 7.84 -4.97 14.84
N LYS A 82 8.86 -5.80 14.71
CA LYS A 82 10.24 -5.32 14.55
C LYS A 82 10.35 -4.60 13.19
N ALA A 83 10.83 -3.36 13.23
CA ALA A 83 11.04 -2.52 12.06
C ALA A 83 12.50 -2.04 12.01
N GLU A 84 13.15 -2.24 10.88
CA GLU A 84 14.50 -1.75 10.58
C GLU A 84 14.52 -1.28 9.11
N PRO A 85 14.57 0.04 8.85
CA PRO A 85 14.57 1.14 9.81
C PRO A 85 13.28 1.24 10.62
N GLU A 86 13.30 2.01 11.72
CA GLU A 86 12.16 2.16 12.60
C GLU A 86 10.97 2.81 11.86
N ALA A 87 9.82 2.17 11.98
CA ALA A 87 8.55 2.67 11.47
C ALA A 87 7.40 2.16 12.35
N ARG A 88 6.28 2.88 12.34
CA ARG A 88 5.11 2.54 13.14
C ARG A 88 3.86 2.50 12.29
N ILE A 89 3.21 1.34 12.26
CA ILE A 89 1.90 1.17 11.60
C ILE A 89 0.83 1.91 12.40
N LEU A 90 0.81 1.72 13.70
CA LEU A 90 -0.17 2.34 14.58
C LEU A 90 0.12 3.84 14.78
N ALA A 91 -0.92 4.64 14.69
CA ALA A 91 -0.85 6.06 15.03
C ALA A 91 -1.00 6.26 16.54
N ASP A 92 -0.51 7.41 17.04
CA ASP A 92 -0.63 7.79 18.46
C ASP A 92 -2.04 8.36 18.77
N ASN A 93 -3.07 7.75 18.21
CA ASN A 93 -4.45 8.10 18.53
C ASN A 93 -4.83 7.56 19.91
N PRO A 94 -5.54 8.36 20.72
CA PRO A 94 -6.06 7.86 22.00
C PRO A 94 -6.95 6.63 21.76
N ARG A 95 -6.75 5.58 22.52
CA ARG A 95 -7.64 4.43 22.50
C ARG A 95 -9.04 4.86 22.95
N LYS A 96 -10.07 4.35 22.28
CA LYS A 96 -11.43 4.53 22.76
C LYS A 96 -11.60 3.77 24.09
N PRO A 97 -12.36 4.29 25.05
CA PRO A 97 -12.61 3.56 26.29
C PRO A 97 -13.34 2.25 26.01
N VAL A 98 -12.98 1.21 26.74
CA VAL A 98 -13.73 -0.03 26.80
C VAL A 98 -14.79 0.13 27.89
N SER A 99 -16.04 0.24 27.49
CA SER A 99 -17.15 0.54 28.42
C SER A 99 -17.41 -0.62 29.37
N ARG A 100 -17.14 -1.85 28.93
CA ARG A 100 -17.33 -3.09 29.67
C ARG A 100 -16.32 -4.11 29.17
N LEU A 101 -15.73 -4.88 30.06
CA LEU A 101 -14.92 -6.06 29.73
C LEU A 101 -15.20 -7.14 30.76
N ASP A 102 -15.95 -8.16 30.38
CA ASP A 102 -16.23 -9.33 31.21
C ASP A 102 -15.59 -10.57 30.62
N VAL A 103 -15.14 -11.45 31.51
CA VAL A 103 -14.54 -12.74 31.14
C VAL A 103 -15.26 -13.83 31.93
N ASP A 104 -16.02 -14.64 31.23
CA ASP A 104 -16.77 -15.75 31.79
C ASP A 104 -16.24 -17.08 31.26
N GLN A 105 -16.31 -18.12 32.07
CA GLN A 105 -16.05 -19.49 31.65
C GLN A 105 -17.36 -20.29 31.73
N LYS A 106 -17.94 -20.58 30.58
CA LYS A 106 -19.25 -21.27 30.49
C LYS A 106 -19.08 -22.58 29.70
N GLY A 107 -19.20 -23.71 30.42
CA GLY A 107 -19.06 -25.04 29.79
C GLY A 107 -17.71 -25.18 29.05
N ASP A 108 -17.79 -25.52 27.79
CA ASP A 108 -16.62 -25.73 26.91
C ASP A 108 -16.14 -24.42 26.23
N ALA A 109 -16.55 -23.24 26.71
CA ALA A 109 -16.16 -21.96 26.13
C ALA A 109 -15.61 -20.96 27.16
N VAL A 110 -14.65 -20.13 26.74
CA VAL A 110 -14.32 -18.85 27.33
C VAL A 110 -15.10 -17.78 26.58
N VAL A 111 -15.80 -16.92 27.30
CA VAL A 111 -16.64 -15.84 26.73
C VAL A 111 -16.10 -14.51 27.21
N ILE A 112 -15.66 -13.67 26.26
CA ILE A 112 -15.15 -12.32 26.53
C ILE A 112 -16.17 -11.34 25.93
N THR A 113 -16.66 -10.40 26.73
CA THR A 113 -17.74 -9.50 26.33
C THR A 113 -17.35 -8.05 26.60
N THR A 114 -17.48 -7.20 25.58
CA THR A 114 -17.40 -5.73 25.69
C THR A 114 -18.76 -5.10 25.55
N GLY A 115 -18.84 -3.78 25.40
CA GLY A 115 -20.09 -3.07 25.09
C GLY A 115 -20.66 -3.35 23.69
N LYS A 116 -19.86 -3.86 22.75
CA LYS A 116 -20.27 -4.06 21.35
C LYS A 116 -20.04 -5.45 20.77
N VAL A 117 -19.06 -6.18 21.28
CA VAL A 117 -18.71 -7.51 20.77
C VAL A 117 -18.68 -8.55 21.87
N ARG A 118 -18.97 -9.78 21.48
CA ARG A 118 -18.73 -10.97 22.28
C ARG A 118 -17.82 -11.91 21.49
N ILE A 119 -16.74 -12.36 22.14
CA ILE A 119 -15.80 -13.32 21.57
C ILE A 119 -15.95 -14.62 22.36
N GLU A 120 -16.28 -15.69 21.69
CA GLU A 120 -16.40 -17.03 22.24
C GLU A 120 -15.23 -17.89 21.77
N ILE A 121 -14.45 -18.44 22.70
CA ILE A 121 -13.29 -19.28 22.40
C ILE A 121 -13.59 -20.69 22.91
N ASN A 122 -13.60 -21.66 22.01
CA ASN A 122 -13.79 -23.06 22.37
C ASN A 122 -12.58 -23.60 23.12
N LYS A 123 -12.80 -24.20 24.30
CA LYS A 123 -11.74 -24.68 25.17
C LYS A 123 -10.95 -25.87 24.60
N LYS A 124 -11.60 -26.71 23.80
CA LYS A 124 -10.97 -27.91 23.23
C LYS A 124 -10.15 -27.62 21.98
N THR A 125 -10.59 -26.64 21.17
CA THR A 125 -10.00 -26.37 19.85
C THR A 125 -9.28 -25.04 19.75
N SER A 126 -9.41 -24.16 20.75
CA SER A 126 -9.01 -22.75 20.75
C SER A 126 -9.59 -21.88 19.60
N LEU A 127 -10.53 -22.41 18.82
CA LEU A 127 -11.18 -21.65 17.76
C LEU A 127 -12.12 -20.60 18.37
N PHE A 128 -12.15 -19.42 17.75
CA PHE A 128 -12.96 -18.32 18.22
C PHE A 128 -14.08 -17.95 17.25
N LYS A 129 -15.14 -17.37 17.82
CA LYS A 129 -16.23 -16.69 17.10
C LYS A 129 -16.34 -15.26 17.61
N VAL A 130 -16.61 -14.33 16.71
CA VAL A 130 -16.87 -12.92 17.01
C VAL A 130 -18.32 -12.61 16.69
N ILE A 131 -19.02 -12.10 17.67
CA ILE A 131 -20.46 -11.84 17.63
C ILE A 131 -20.68 -10.33 17.84
N ASN A 132 -21.41 -9.71 16.92
CA ASN A 132 -21.89 -8.34 17.08
C ASN A 132 -23.07 -8.32 18.07
N LEU A 133 -22.96 -7.58 19.16
CA LEU A 133 -24.00 -7.53 20.19
C LEU A 133 -25.24 -6.70 19.78
N LYS A 134 -25.16 -5.92 18.71
CA LYS A 134 -26.29 -5.13 18.21
C LYS A 134 -27.42 -6.00 17.66
N ASP A 135 -27.05 -7.05 16.92
CA ASP A 135 -28.00 -7.94 16.24
C ASP A 135 -27.77 -9.43 16.55
N HIS A 136 -26.80 -9.72 17.40
CA HIS A 136 -26.36 -11.07 17.77
C HIS A 136 -25.87 -11.94 16.61
N SER A 137 -25.49 -11.33 15.48
CA SER A 137 -24.92 -12.04 14.34
C SER A 137 -23.47 -12.50 14.60
N VAL A 138 -23.12 -13.69 14.13
CA VAL A 138 -21.71 -14.10 14.03
C VAL A 138 -21.11 -13.39 12.82
N VAL A 139 -20.18 -12.45 13.06
CA VAL A 139 -19.54 -11.66 12.02
C VAL A 139 -18.25 -12.30 11.51
N ALA A 140 -17.50 -13.00 12.38
CA ALA A 140 -16.34 -13.77 12.02
C ALA A 140 -16.27 -15.06 12.83
N GLU A 141 -15.90 -16.16 12.19
CA GLU A 141 -15.72 -17.46 12.84
C GLU A 141 -14.45 -18.11 12.30
N GLN A 142 -13.54 -18.45 13.20
CA GLN A 142 -12.30 -19.15 12.85
C GLN A 142 -12.63 -20.59 12.39
N ALA A 143 -12.07 -20.98 11.25
CA ALA A 143 -12.34 -22.29 10.63
C ALA A 143 -11.32 -23.37 11.04
N SER A 144 -10.05 -22.98 11.25
CA SER A 144 -8.97 -23.90 11.61
C SER A 144 -8.04 -23.28 12.66
N PRO A 145 -7.29 -24.07 13.42
CA PRO A 145 -6.27 -23.57 14.34
C PRO A 145 -5.25 -22.67 13.64
N ILE A 146 -4.66 -21.74 14.42
CA ILE A 146 -3.55 -20.92 13.93
C ILE A 146 -2.35 -21.84 13.69
N LEU A 147 -1.78 -21.74 12.48
CA LEU A 147 -0.62 -22.53 12.08
C LEU A 147 0.64 -21.66 12.08
N PHE A 148 1.71 -22.21 12.62
CA PHE A 148 3.06 -21.63 12.63
C PHE A 148 4.01 -22.63 11.95
N GLU A 149 4.30 -22.40 10.67
CA GLU A 149 5.10 -23.31 9.87
C GLU A 149 6.17 -22.59 9.06
N LYS A 150 7.43 -22.99 9.24
CA LYS A 150 8.57 -22.52 8.43
C LYS A 150 8.68 -21.00 8.30
N GLY A 151 8.42 -20.27 9.40
CA GLY A 151 8.49 -18.81 9.40
C GLY A 151 7.26 -18.11 8.82
N LYS A 152 6.18 -18.85 8.60
CA LYS A 152 4.88 -18.34 8.16
C LYS A 152 3.83 -18.61 9.22
N THR A 153 3.01 -17.62 9.47
CA THR A 153 1.81 -17.76 10.29
C THR A 153 0.58 -17.65 9.41
N SER A 154 -0.38 -18.54 9.63
CA SER A 154 -1.66 -18.53 8.92
C SER A 154 -2.84 -18.85 9.82
N PHE A 155 -4.02 -18.35 9.45
CA PHE A 155 -5.28 -18.77 10.02
C PHE A 155 -6.40 -18.60 9.00
N SER A 156 -7.54 -19.29 9.24
CA SER A 156 -8.67 -19.30 8.33
C SER A 156 -9.93 -18.83 9.03
N LEU A 157 -10.77 -18.09 8.30
CA LEU A 157 -12.11 -17.73 8.70
C LEU A 157 -13.13 -18.39 7.77
N LYS A 158 -14.32 -18.69 8.30
CA LYS A 158 -15.46 -19.13 7.48
C LYS A 158 -16.01 -17.94 6.69
N ALA A 159 -16.30 -18.15 5.41
CA ALA A 159 -16.97 -17.18 4.56
C ALA A 159 -18.43 -17.58 4.35
N LYS A 160 -19.34 -16.61 4.34
CA LYS A 160 -20.76 -16.80 4.03
C LYS A 160 -20.98 -16.78 2.51
N PRO A 161 -22.06 -17.40 1.98
CA PRO A 161 -22.32 -17.45 0.54
C PRO A 161 -22.39 -16.08 -0.15
N ASP A 162 -22.88 -15.05 0.51
CA ASP A 162 -23.09 -13.69 -0.03
C ASP A 162 -22.11 -12.68 0.54
N GLU A 163 -21.00 -13.13 1.09
CA GLU A 163 -19.99 -12.28 1.68
C GLU A 163 -18.97 -11.83 0.63
N TYR A 164 -18.70 -10.53 0.58
CA TYR A 164 -17.72 -9.92 -0.31
C TYR A 164 -16.59 -9.28 0.48
N PHE A 165 -15.41 -9.26 -0.13
CA PHE A 165 -14.17 -8.83 0.51
C PHE A 165 -13.51 -7.72 -0.29
N TYR A 166 -13.07 -6.66 0.40
CA TYR A 166 -12.46 -5.46 -0.15
C TYR A 166 -11.23 -5.11 0.66
N GLY A 167 -10.25 -4.43 0.06
CA GLY A 167 -9.00 -4.07 0.72
C GLY A 167 -7.78 -4.59 -0.03
N GLY A 168 -6.69 -4.84 0.70
CA GLY A 168 -5.46 -5.38 0.13
C GLY A 168 -4.55 -4.34 -0.55
N GLY A 169 -4.91 -3.05 -0.51
CA GLY A 169 -4.16 -1.98 -1.16
C GLY A 169 -4.40 -1.89 -2.66
N VAL A 170 -3.40 -1.44 -3.39
CA VAL A 170 -3.46 -1.29 -4.85
C VAL A 170 -3.26 -2.65 -5.51
N GLN A 171 -4.39 -3.27 -5.85
CA GLN A 171 -4.50 -4.49 -6.64
C GLN A 171 -4.97 -4.09 -8.02
N ASN A 172 -4.08 -3.97 -9.00
CA ASN A 172 -4.40 -3.40 -10.30
C ASN A 172 -5.57 -4.13 -11.00
N GLY A 173 -6.55 -3.35 -11.48
CA GLY A 173 -7.74 -3.87 -12.15
C GLY A 173 -8.77 -4.52 -11.23
N ARG A 174 -8.62 -4.41 -9.90
CA ARG A 174 -9.48 -5.12 -8.93
C ARG A 174 -9.87 -4.24 -7.75
N PHE A 175 -11.08 -4.45 -7.25
CA PHE A 175 -11.53 -3.87 -5.97
C PHE A 175 -12.34 -4.86 -5.12
N SER A 176 -12.81 -5.97 -5.69
CA SER A 176 -13.54 -7.03 -4.98
C SER A 176 -12.81 -8.37 -5.14
N HIS A 177 -12.65 -9.10 -4.06
CA HIS A 177 -11.72 -10.23 -3.99
C HIS A 177 -12.37 -11.59 -3.77
N ARG A 178 -13.73 -11.68 -3.66
CA ARG A 178 -14.40 -12.99 -3.53
C ARG A 178 -13.98 -13.92 -4.67
N GLY A 179 -13.63 -15.17 -4.32
CA GLY A 179 -13.16 -16.19 -5.26
C GLY A 179 -11.76 -15.94 -5.82
N LYS A 180 -10.97 -15.05 -5.20
CA LYS A 180 -9.63 -14.68 -5.67
C LYS A 180 -8.57 -14.84 -4.59
N VAL A 181 -7.35 -15.08 -5.04
CA VAL A 181 -6.14 -14.92 -4.22
C VAL A 181 -5.54 -13.55 -4.54
N ILE A 182 -5.20 -12.79 -3.50
CA ILE A 182 -4.42 -11.56 -3.65
C ILE A 182 -3.09 -11.66 -2.93
N SER A 183 -2.06 -11.06 -3.51
CA SER A 183 -0.76 -10.91 -2.86
C SER A 183 -0.75 -9.65 -1.99
N ILE A 184 -0.23 -9.79 -0.77
CA ILE A 184 0.12 -8.67 0.10
C ILE A 184 1.64 -8.51 0.02
N GLU A 185 2.11 -8.31 -1.19
CA GLU A 185 3.51 -8.13 -1.54
C GLU A 185 3.58 -7.21 -2.76
N ASN A 186 4.45 -6.20 -2.72
CA ASN A 186 4.75 -5.40 -3.90
C ASN A 186 5.45 -6.30 -4.93
N GLN A 187 4.82 -6.46 -6.07
CA GLN A 187 5.32 -7.29 -7.17
C GLN A 187 6.06 -6.49 -8.22
N ASN A 188 6.19 -5.17 -8.02
CA ASN A 188 6.72 -4.26 -9.03
C ASN A 188 6.01 -4.48 -10.39
N SER A 189 4.71 -4.69 -10.35
CA SER A 189 3.88 -5.01 -11.51
C SER A 189 2.80 -3.96 -11.70
N TRP A 190 2.89 -3.25 -12.81
CA TRP A 190 2.11 -2.08 -13.13
C TRP A 190 0.98 -2.34 -14.13
N THR A 191 0.74 -3.59 -14.48
CA THR A 191 -0.28 -4.03 -15.43
C THR A 191 -1.54 -4.54 -14.72
N ASP A 192 -2.60 -4.77 -15.48
CA ASP A 192 -3.82 -5.41 -14.96
C ASP A 192 -3.50 -6.74 -14.28
N GLY A 193 -4.01 -6.90 -13.07
CA GLY A 193 -3.74 -8.07 -12.23
C GLY A 193 -2.47 -8.01 -11.39
N GLY A 194 -1.58 -7.03 -11.60
CA GLY A 194 -0.38 -6.84 -10.80
C GLY A 194 -0.67 -6.19 -9.44
N VAL A 195 0.37 -6.15 -8.57
CA VAL A 195 0.30 -5.50 -7.26
C VAL A 195 1.36 -4.43 -7.16
N ALA A 196 0.93 -3.20 -6.93
CA ALA A 196 1.80 -2.03 -6.82
C ALA A 196 2.07 -1.64 -5.35
N SER A 197 1.02 -1.36 -4.59
CA SER A 197 1.12 -0.83 -3.22
C SER A 197 0.19 -1.62 -2.30
N PRO A 198 0.62 -2.78 -1.77
CA PRO A 198 -0.22 -3.64 -0.95
C PRO A 198 -0.44 -3.05 0.44
N THR A 199 -1.61 -3.32 1.01
CA THR A 199 -1.97 -2.98 2.39
C THR A 199 -2.43 -4.24 3.12
N PRO A 200 -1.90 -4.59 4.31
CA PRO A 200 -2.28 -5.80 5.06
C PRO A 200 -3.60 -5.63 5.82
N PHE A 201 -4.59 -5.08 5.14
CA PHE A 201 -5.94 -4.81 5.66
C PHE A 201 -6.99 -5.18 4.63
N TYR A 202 -8.02 -5.84 5.08
CA TYR A 202 -9.26 -6.04 4.32
C TYR A 202 -10.48 -5.91 5.22
N TRP A 203 -11.63 -5.71 4.61
CA TRP A 203 -12.91 -5.75 5.29
C TRP A 203 -13.96 -6.54 4.49
N SER A 204 -14.97 -6.99 5.20
CA SER A 204 -16.02 -7.87 4.70
C SER A 204 -17.39 -7.23 4.83
N THR A 205 -18.29 -7.51 3.89
CA THR A 205 -19.74 -7.21 4.01
C THR A 205 -20.39 -7.97 5.15
N GLY A 206 -19.70 -8.96 5.73
CA GLY A 206 -20.10 -9.65 6.95
C GLY A 206 -20.03 -8.80 8.22
N GLY A 207 -19.56 -7.53 8.13
CA GLY A 207 -19.52 -6.59 9.25
C GLY A 207 -18.24 -6.61 10.07
N TYR A 208 -17.13 -6.99 9.48
CA TYR A 208 -15.82 -6.97 10.13
C TYR A 208 -14.69 -6.54 9.18
N GLY A 209 -13.61 -6.07 9.78
CA GLY A 209 -12.33 -5.85 9.10
C GLY A 209 -11.21 -6.53 9.85
N VAL A 210 -10.17 -6.91 9.13
CA VAL A 210 -8.93 -7.50 9.67
C VAL A 210 -7.74 -6.74 9.16
N MET A 211 -6.87 -6.29 10.06
CA MET A 211 -5.56 -5.74 9.74
C MET A 211 -4.49 -6.62 10.37
N TRP A 212 -3.57 -7.11 9.56
CA TRP A 212 -2.38 -7.79 10.09
C TRP A 212 -1.31 -6.77 10.46
N HIS A 213 -0.91 -6.80 11.72
CA HIS A 213 0.07 -5.85 12.27
C HIS A 213 1.48 -6.38 12.08
N THR A 214 2.00 -6.23 10.87
CA THR A 214 3.32 -6.73 10.46
C THR A 214 3.92 -5.86 9.36
N PHE A 215 5.24 -5.92 9.20
CA PHE A 215 5.96 -5.40 8.03
C PHE A 215 6.39 -6.49 7.05
N LYS A 216 5.87 -7.71 7.20
CA LYS A 216 6.21 -8.84 6.34
C LYS A 216 5.12 -9.06 5.30
N LYS A 217 5.54 -9.56 4.15
CA LYS A 217 4.62 -9.92 3.07
C LYS A 217 3.66 -11.04 3.44
N GLY A 218 2.57 -11.14 2.69
CA GLY A 218 1.54 -12.15 2.91
C GLY A 218 0.73 -12.49 1.68
N GLN A 219 -0.30 -13.30 1.89
CA GLN A 219 -1.24 -13.72 0.87
C GLN A 219 -2.61 -13.96 1.48
N TYR A 220 -3.66 -13.49 0.80
CA TYR A 220 -5.05 -13.71 1.21
C TYR A 220 -5.80 -14.44 0.11
N ASP A 221 -6.42 -15.58 0.46
CA ASP A 221 -7.30 -16.35 -0.39
C ASP A 221 -8.75 -16.18 0.08
N PHE A 222 -9.57 -15.55 -0.72
CA PHE A 222 -10.96 -15.25 -0.42
C PHE A 222 -11.92 -16.25 -1.08
N GLY A 223 -11.70 -17.53 -0.86
CA GLY A 223 -12.55 -18.60 -1.38
C GLY A 223 -12.20 -19.07 -2.79
N SER A 224 -10.96 -18.84 -3.24
CA SER A 224 -10.50 -19.33 -4.55
C SER A 224 -10.25 -20.85 -4.54
N ARG A 225 -9.65 -21.35 -3.47
CA ARG A 225 -9.35 -22.77 -3.30
C ARG A 225 -10.52 -23.52 -2.65
N GLU A 226 -11.11 -22.90 -1.63
CA GLU A 226 -12.25 -23.42 -0.87
C GLU A 226 -13.27 -22.30 -0.71
N GLU A 227 -14.40 -22.39 -1.40
CA GLU A 227 -15.40 -21.32 -1.57
C GLU A 227 -15.87 -20.69 -0.25
N ASN A 228 -15.95 -21.48 0.82
CA ASN A 228 -16.46 -21.07 2.12
C ASN A 228 -15.36 -20.68 3.13
N LEU A 229 -14.12 -20.49 2.67
CA LEU A 229 -12.99 -20.16 3.52
C LEU A 229 -12.27 -18.88 3.04
N VAL A 230 -11.85 -18.10 4.02
CA VAL A 230 -10.86 -17.03 3.86
C VAL A 230 -9.58 -17.51 4.52
N ASN A 231 -8.52 -17.69 3.75
CA ASN A 231 -7.22 -18.12 4.26
C ASN A 231 -6.24 -16.94 4.21
N LEU A 232 -5.68 -16.58 5.36
CA LEU A 232 -4.78 -15.46 5.53
C LEU A 232 -3.42 -15.95 5.99
N SER A 233 -2.34 -15.43 5.43
CA SER A 233 -0.98 -15.77 5.86
C SER A 233 -0.01 -14.60 5.70
N HIS A 234 0.97 -14.53 6.61
CA HIS A 234 2.14 -13.64 6.52
C HIS A 234 3.42 -14.37 6.91
N ASP A 235 4.55 -13.89 6.41
CA ASP A 235 5.88 -14.46 6.69
C ASP A 235 6.38 -14.01 8.07
N GLU A 236 5.69 -14.46 9.13
CA GLU A 236 5.93 -14.15 10.54
C GLU A 236 5.88 -15.41 11.40
N ASN A 237 6.55 -15.38 12.56
CA ASN A 237 6.52 -16.45 13.57
C ASN A 237 5.47 -16.22 14.66
N TYR A 238 4.62 -15.22 14.52
CA TYR A 238 3.56 -14.89 15.47
C TYR A 238 2.34 -14.35 14.72
N LEU A 239 1.17 -14.54 15.33
CA LEU A 239 -0.06 -13.88 14.90
C LEU A 239 -0.19 -12.55 15.61
N ASP A 240 -0.41 -11.51 14.86
CA ASP A 240 -0.72 -10.17 15.37
C ASP A 240 -1.74 -9.52 14.43
N VAL A 241 -3.01 -9.61 14.80
CA VAL A 241 -4.12 -9.16 13.96
C VAL A 241 -5.08 -8.30 14.76
N PHE A 242 -5.53 -7.22 14.14
CA PHE A 242 -6.64 -6.41 14.65
C PHE A 242 -7.93 -6.80 13.96
N PHE A 243 -8.97 -6.99 14.77
CA PHE A 243 -10.34 -7.10 14.31
C PHE A 243 -11.08 -5.80 14.60
N MET A 244 -11.87 -5.38 13.63
CA MET A 244 -12.80 -4.25 13.72
C MET A 244 -14.19 -4.77 13.42
N VAL A 245 -15.18 -4.48 14.26
CA VAL A 245 -16.57 -4.93 14.06
C VAL A 245 -17.46 -3.71 13.94
N ASN A 246 -18.13 -3.56 12.78
CA ASN A 246 -18.99 -2.42 12.54
C ASN A 246 -20.00 -2.68 11.39
N ASP A 247 -21.04 -1.86 11.28
CA ASP A 247 -22.20 -2.09 10.41
C ASP A 247 -21.97 -1.80 8.92
N GLY A 248 -20.81 -1.25 8.52
CA GLY A 248 -20.62 -0.93 7.10
C GLY A 248 -19.22 -0.38 6.77
N PRO A 249 -18.94 -0.20 5.47
CA PRO A 249 -17.59 0.11 4.98
C PRO A 249 -17.01 1.40 5.55
N VAL A 250 -17.80 2.47 5.62
CA VAL A 250 -17.34 3.78 6.15
C VAL A 250 -16.94 3.66 7.61
N SER A 251 -17.70 2.91 8.40
CA SER A 251 -17.41 2.71 9.82
C SER A 251 -16.19 1.82 10.03
N LEU A 252 -16.02 0.78 9.22
CA LEU A 252 -14.83 -0.10 9.23
C LEU A 252 -13.57 0.64 8.82
N LEU A 253 -13.65 1.49 7.79
CA LEU A 253 -12.52 2.36 7.39
C LEU A 253 -12.17 3.39 8.48
N ARG A 254 -13.18 3.95 9.17
CA ARG A 254 -12.93 4.83 10.33
C ARG A 254 -12.23 4.10 11.48
N ASP A 255 -12.58 2.85 11.72
CA ASP A 255 -11.89 2.02 12.71
C ASP A 255 -10.45 1.70 12.30
N PHE A 256 -10.22 1.42 11.01
CA PHE A 256 -8.87 1.29 10.46
C PHE A 256 -8.06 2.58 10.65
N TYR A 257 -8.63 3.75 10.38
CA TYR A 257 -7.99 5.04 10.60
C TYR A 257 -7.79 5.37 12.10
N GLN A 258 -8.64 4.87 12.96
CA GLN A 258 -8.43 4.98 14.41
C GLN A 258 -7.13 4.30 14.83
N LEU A 259 -6.78 3.19 14.19
CA LEU A 259 -5.53 2.45 14.45
C LEU A 259 -4.34 3.06 13.71
N THR A 260 -4.48 3.38 12.44
CA THR A 260 -3.37 3.67 11.53
C THR A 260 -3.22 5.14 11.14
N GLY A 261 -4.12 5.99 11.59
CA GLY A 261 -4.17 7.42 11.26
C GLY A 261 -5.07 7.73 10.07
N ALA A 262 -5.70 8.90 10.12
CA ALA A 262 -6.54 9.40 9.02
C ALA A 262 -5.69 9.76 7.79
N PRO A 263 -6.28 9.70 6.57
CA PRO A 263 -5.61 10.16 5.37
C PRO A 263 -5.17 11.62 5.48
N VAL A 264 -3.98 11.91 4.96
CA VAL A 264 -3.45 13.28 4.95
C VAL A 264 -4.38 14.21 4.17
N LEU A 265 -4.63 15.38 4.72
CA LEU A 265 -5.32 16.44 4.02
C LEU A 265 -4.32 17.14 3.09
N LEU A 266 -4.38 16.82 1.81
CA LEU A 266 -3.49 17.38 0.80
C LEU A 266 -3.67 18.92 0.66
N PRO A 267 -2.63 19.65 0.27
CA PRO A 267 -2.74 21.06 -0.08
C PRO A 267 -3.59 21.24 -1.35
N LYS A 268 -4.18 22.43 -1.53
CA LYS A 268 -5.06 22.70 -2.67
C LYS A 268 -4.39 22.45 -4.03
N PHE A 269 -3.13 22.81 -4.18
CA PHE A 269 -2.40 22.64 -5.44
C PHE A 269 -2.22 21.19 -5.85
N ALA A 270 -2.25 20.24 -4.90
CA ALA A 270 -2.15 18.80 -5.17
C ALA A 270 -3.34 18.23 -5.96
N PHE A 271 -4.48 18.93 -5.96
CA PHE A 271 -5.68 18.55 -6.70
C PHE A 271 -5.71 19.12 -8.12
N TYR A 272 -4.69 19.86 -8.52
CA TYR A 272 -4.48 20.27 -9.89
C TYR A 272 -3.47 19.33 -10.55
N GLN A 273 -3.43 19.39 -11.87
CA GLN A 273 -2.49 18.60 -12.65
C GLN A 273 -1.04 18.91 -12.24
N GLY A 274 -0.22 17.88 -12.19
CA GLY A 274 1.22 17.97 -12.08
C GLY A 274 1.92 17.67 -13.38
N HIS A 275 3.06 18.30 -13.62
CA HIS A 275 3.94 17.98 -14.73
C HIS A 275 5.23 17.35 -14.22
N LEU A 276 5.54 16.13 -14.70
CA LEU A 276 6.76 15.42 -14.40
C LEU A 276 7.67 15.43 -15.61
N ASN A 277 8.93 15.81 -15.42
CA ASN A 277 9.96 15.68 -16.44
C ASN A 277 11.36 15.67 -15.81
N ALA A 278 12.32 15.05 -16.47
CA ALA A 278 13.67 14.87 -15.97
C ALA A 278 14.61 15.98 -16.47
N TYR A 279 14.36 17.21 -16.02
CA TYR A 279 15.17 18.37 -16.42
C TYR A 279 16.65 18.23 -16.01
N ASN A 280 17.52 18.89 -16.82
CA ASN A 280 18.99 18.83 -16.74
C ASN A 280 19.60 17.46 -17.09
N ARG A 281 18.80 16.53 -17.57
CA ARG A 281 19.24 15.22 -18.00
C ARG A 281 19.08 15.01 -19.51
N ASP A 282 17.96 15.45 -20.05
CA ASP A 282 17.54 15.12 -21.40
C ASP A 282 18.04 16.15 -22.43
N TYR A 283 18.14 15.69 -23.67
CA TYR A 283 18.62 16.44 -24.82
C TYR A 283 17.55 16.45 -25.91
N TRP A 284 17.40 17.57 -26.59
CA TRP A 284 16.43 17.74 -27.67
C TRP A 284 17.14 18.00 -28.99
N LYS A 285 16.78 17.27 -30.03
CA LYS A 285 17.34 17.41 -31.38
C LYS A 285 16.23 17.54 -32.39
N GLU A 286 16.43 18.40 -33.41
CA GLU A 286 15.49 18.51 -34.55
C GLU A 286 15.32 17.13 -35.21
N ASP A 287 14.06 16.71 -35.36
CA ASP A 287 13.66 15.43 -35.96
C ASP A 287 12.25 15.56 -36.52
N GLU A 288 12.04 15.23 -37.79
CA GLU A 288 10.73 15.36 -38.46
C GLU A 288 9.62 14.56 -37.76
N LYS A 289 9.96 13.49 -37.05
CA LYS A 289 9.06 12.64 -36.27
C LYS A 289 8.90 13.11 -34.81
N GLY A 290 9.51 14.23 -34.46
CA GLY A 290 9.48 14.79 -33.12
C GLY A 290 8.20 15.53 -32.79
N ILE A 291 8.16 16.07 -31.56
CA ILE A 291 7.09 16.94 -31.05
C ILE A 291 7.25 18.33 -31.69
N LEU A 292 6.13 18.92 -32.12
CA LEU A 292 6.10 20.29 -32.65
C LEU A 292 6.19 21.29 -31.49
N PHE A 293 7.14 22.21 -31.59
CA PHE A 293 7.31 23.31 -30.64
C PHE A 293 6.86 24.66 -31.23
N GLU A 294 6.88 25.71 -30.40
CA GLU A 294 6.36 27.04 -30.72
C GLU A 294 7.14 27.75 -31.84
N ASP A 295 8.38 27.36 -32.08
CA ASP A 295 9.22 27.84 -33.18
C ASP A 295 8.87 27.22 -34.55
N GLY A 296 7.86 26.34 -34.59
CA GLY A 296 7.43 25.65 -35.79
C GLY A 296 8.29 24.45 -36.18
N LYS A 297 9.30 24.12 -35.38
CA LYS A 297 10.16 22.97 -35.60
C LYS A 297 9.72 21.77 -34.76
N ARG A 298 10.15 20.59 -35.19
CA ARG A 298 9.93 19.34 -34.45
C ARG A 298 11.20 18.87 -33.80
N TYR A 299 11.09 18.43 -32.55
CA TYR A 299 12.22 17.95 -31.77
C TYR A 299 11.90 16.60 -31.14
N LYS A 300 12.93 15.76 -31.06
CA LYS A 300 12.89 14.46 -30.40
C LYS A 300 13.79 14.47 -29.20
N GLU A 301 13.26 13.95 -28.11
CA GLU A 301 13.95 13.81 -26.83
C GLU A 301 14.90 12.61 -26.83
N SER A 302 16.00 12.72 -26.05
CA SER A 302 16.96 11.67 -25.80
C SER A 302 17.59 11.85 -24.42
N GLN A 303 17.73 10.76 -23.68
CA GLN A 303 18.42 10.75 -22.39
C GLN A 303 19.96 10.68 -22.53
N LYS A 304 20.46 10.58 -23.75
CA LYS A 304 21.90 10.54 -24.04
C LYS A 304 22.28 11.81 -24.79
N ASP A 305 23.48 12.29 -24.50
CA ASP A 305 24.06 13.34 -25.34
C ASP A 305 24.15 12.85 -26.80
N ASN A 306 23.36 13.52 -27.62
CA ASN A 306 23.25 13.22 -29.05
C ASN A 306 23.64 14.44 -29.90
N GLY A 307 24.36 15.42 -29.30
CA GLY A 307 24.67 16.71 -29.90
C GLY A 307 23.49 17.66 -30.00
N GLY A 308 22.41 17.40 -29.26
CA GLY A 308 21.23 18.26 -29.17
C GLY A 308 21.32 19.32 -28.08
N ILE A 309 20.22 19.99 -27.86
CA ILE A 309 20.05 21.03 -26.85
C ILE A 309 19.73 20.34 -25.53
N LYS A 310 20.58 20.53 -24.51
CA LYS A 310 20.34 20.00 -23.17
C LYS A 310 19.24 20.80 -22.46
N GLU A 311 18.33 20.12 -21.78
CA GLU A 311 17.35 20.77 -20.92
C GLU A 311 17.99 21.54 -19.78
N SER A 312 17.27 22.53 -19.28
CA SER A 312 17.68 23.32 -18.12
C SER A 312 16.47 23.68 -17.24
N LEU A 313 16.70 24.05 -16.00
CA LEU A 313 15.60 24.48 -15.12
C LEU A 313 15.08 25.89 -15.48
N ASN A 314 16.00 26.81 -15.76
CA ASN A 314 15.71 28.25 -15.88
C ASN A 314 15.95 28.83 -17.27
N GLY A 315 16.33 28.02 -18.25
CA GLY A 315 16.72 28.46 -19.59
C GLY A 315 18.18 28.89 -19.69
N GLU A 316 19.05 28.30 -18.88
CA GLU A 316 20.49 28.52 -18.93
C GLU A 316 21.06 28.12 -20.30
N LEU A 317 22.14 28.73 -20.71
CA LEU A 317 22.74 28.54 -22.03
C LEU A 317 21.82 28.89 -23.21
N ASN A 318 20.88 29.81 -23.01
CA ASN A 318 19.87 30.20 -24.00
C ASN A 318 18.90 29.07 -24.44
N ASN A 319 18.63 28.14 -23.56
CA ASN A 319 17.78 26.97 -23.81
C ASN A 319 16.39 27.13 -23.24
N TYR A 320 15.83 28.35 -23.25
CA TYR A 320 14.54 28.65 -22.64
C TYR A 320 13.42 27.71 -23.08
N GLN A 321 13.35 27.40 -24.37
CA GLN A 321 12.34 26.52 -24.95
C GLN A 321 12.28 25.13 -24.31
N PHE A 322 13.42 24.62 -23.86
CA PHE A 322 13.56 23.33 -23.18
C PHE A 322 13.83 23.51 -21.69
N SER A 323 13.14 24.47 -21.06
CA SER A 323 13.33 24.75 -19.65
C SER A 323 12.07 24.48 -18.83
N GLY A 324 12.24 24.27 -17.52
CA GLY A 324 11.12 24.18 -16.58
C GLY A 324 10.24 25.44 -16.57
N ARG A 325 10.83 26.63 -16.77
CA ARG A 325 10.07 27.88 -16.92
C ARG A 325 9.19 27.89 -18.15
N ALA A 326 9.70 27.43 -19.29
CA ALA A 326 8.93 27.35 -20.53
C ALA A 326 7.74 26.39 -20.38
N VAL A 327 7.85 25.31 -19.61
CA VAL A 327 6.71 24.44 -19.33
C VAL A 327 5.63 25.19 -18.55
N VAL A 328 5.97 25.89 -17.49
CA VAL A 328 5.02 26.71 -16.71
C VAL A 328 4.32 27.71 -17.62
N ASP A 329 5.06 28.37 -18.50
CA ASP A 329 4.51 29.37 -19.44
C ASP A 329 3.59 28.77 -20.48
N ARG A 330 3.89 27.56 -21.00
CA ARG A 330 3.01 26.84 -21.94
C ARG A 330 1.66 26.51 -21.32
N TYR A 331 1.66 25.94 -20.11
CA TYR A 331 0.41 25.67 -19.40
C TYR A 331 -0.42 26.95 -19.23
N LYS A 332 0.23 28.06 -18.84
CA LYS A 332 -0.44 29.34 -18.70
C LYS A 332 -0.95 29.89 -20.03
N ALA A 333 -0.17 29.80 -21.11
CA ALA A 333 -0.53 30.29 -22.43
C ALA A 333 -1.75 29.54 -23.02
N HIS A 334 -1.93 28.29 -22.64
CA HIS A 334 -3.06 27.45 -23.06
C HIS A 334 -4.21 27.42 -22.05
N ASP A 335 -4.17 28.27 -21.01
CA ASP A 335 -5.19 28.31 -19.94
C ASP A 335 -5.40 26.93 -19.27
N MET A 336 -4.35 26.14 -19.17
CA MET A 336 -4.36 24.83 -18.51
C MET A 336 -3.92 24.96 -17.05
N PRO A 337 -4.73 24.51 -16.08
CA PRO A 337 -4.38 24.63 -14.69
C PRO A 337 -3.24 23.66 -14.31
N LEU A 338 -2.08 24.21 -13.98
CA LEU A 338 -0.95 23.46 -13.45
C LEU A 338 -0.80 23.77 -11.96
N GLY A 339 -0.83 22.77 -11.10
CA GLY A 339 -0.65 22.94 -9.67
C GLY A 339 0.79 22.80 -9.22
N TRP A 340 1.53 21.90 -9.86
CA TRP A 340 2.90 21.60 -9.49
C TRP A 340 3.73 21.08 -10.67
N LEU A 341 5.05 21.32 -10.59
CA LEU A 341 6.04 20.83 -11.54
C LEU A 341 7.12 20.06 -10.79
N LEU A 342 7.43 18.86 -11.21
CA LEU A 342 8.39 17.99 -10.57
C LEU A 342 9.48 17.55 -11.56
N PRO A 343 10.71 18.10 -11.46
CA PRO A 343 11.88 17.50 -12.08
C PRO A 343 12.09 16.09 -11.56
N ASN A 344 11.59 15.12 -12.32
CA ASN A 344 11.67 13.70 -11.95
C ASN A 344 13.11 13.21 -12.05
N ASP A 345 13.49 12.19 -11.29
CA ASP A 345 14.83 11.63 -11.19
C ASP A 345 15.92 12.63 -10.76
N GLY A 346 15.52 13.81 -10.28
CA GLY A 346 16.41 14.83 -9.78
C GLY A 346 16.57 16.05 -10.70
N TYR A 347 17.40 16.98 -10.28
CA TYR A 347 17.57 18.28 -10.94
C TYR A 347 19.01 18.62 -11.30
N GLY A 348 19.92 17.70 -11.16
CA GLY A 348 21.35 17.94 -11.39
C GLY A 348 22.00 17.03 -12.40
N ALA A 349 22.01 15.73 -12.18
CA ALA A 349 22.90 14.80 -12.85
C ALA A 349 22.24 13.50 -13.32
N GLY A 350 20.91 13.41 -13.35
CA GLY A 350 20.21 12.22 -13.79
C GLY A 350 19.84 11.26 -12.65
N TYR A 351 19.37 10.07 -12.99
CA TYR A 351 18.84 9.10 -12.05
C TYR A 351 19.83 8.77 -10.93
N GLY A 352 19.42 9.01 -9.68
CA GLY A 352 20.23 8.74 -8.50
C GLY A 352 21.50 9.58 -8.33
N GLN A 353 21.72 10.60 -9.17
CA GLN A 353 22.93 11.42 -9.19
C GLN A 353 22.67 12.89 -8.91
N THR A 354 21.67 13.19 -8.10
CA THR A 354 21.40 14.56 -7.68
C THR A 354 22.29 14.94 -6.51
N ASP A 355 22.79 16.14 -6.53
CA ASP A 355 23.49 16.74 -5.41
C ASP A 355 22.82 18.05 -4.95
N THR A 356 23.11 18.47 -3.74
CA THR A 356 22.58 19.68 -3.13
C THR A 356 23.66 20.73 -2.92
N LEU A 357 24.61 20.80 -3.82
CA LEU A 357 25.59 21.89 -3.85
C LEU A 357 24.89 23.25 -3.91
N ASP A 358 25.47 24.27 -3.29
CA ASP A 358 24.84 25.59 -3.15
C ASP A 358 24.39 26.20 -4.49
N GLY A 359 25.14 25.98 -5.56
CA GLY A 359 24.77 26.41 -6.91
C GLY A 359 23.48 25.75 -7.42
N ASN A 360 23.31 24.46 -7.16
CA ASN A 360 22.10 23.73 -7.55
C ASN A 360 20.89 24.14 -6.72
N ILE A 361 21.06 24.38 -5.44
CA ILE A 361 20.00 24.92 -4.57
C ILE A 361 19.56 26.30 -5.03
N ALA A 362 20.48 27.21 -5.36
CA ALA A 362 20.17 28.54 -5.88
C ALA A 362 19.41 28.48 -7.22
N ASN A 363 19.82 27.61 -8.11
CA ASN A 363 19.16 27.40 -9.40
C ASN A 363 17.74 26.82 -9.24
N LEU A 364 17.58 25.83 -8.37
CA LEU A 364 16.28 25.25 -8.02
C LEU A 364 15.36 26.29 -7.36
N LYS A 365 15.89 27.10 -6.45
CA LYS A 365 15.15 28.22 -5.84
C LYS A 365 14.66 29.21 -6.88
N SER A 366 15.50 29.56 -7.85
CA SER A 366 15.14 30.47 -8.93
C SER A 366 13.95 29.96 -9.74
N LEU A 367 13.90 28.66 -10.05
CA LEU A 367 12.74 28.03 -10.69
C LEU A 367 11.52 28.02 -9.76
N ALA A 368 11.70 27.65 -8.49
CA ALA A 368 10.60 27.59 -7.52
C ALA A 368 9.95 28.97 -7.30
N ASP A 369 10.74 30.02 -7.17
CA ASP A 369 10.24 31.39 -7.05
C ASP A 369 9.46 31.84 -8.29
N TYR A 370 9.96 31.49 -9.47
CA TYR A 370 9.28 31.76 -10.74
C TYR A 370 7.94 31.02 -10.85
N ALA A 371 7.95 29.73 -10.59
CA ALA A 371 6.77 28.88 -10.66
C ALA A 371 5.68 29.35 -9.68
N ARG A 372 6.06 29.64 -8.44
CA ARG A 372 5.14 30.12 -7.39
C ARG A 372 4.47 31.45 -7.75
N LYS A 373 5.17 32.37 -8.41
CA LYS A 373 4.57 33.60 -8.97
C LYS A 373 3.48 33.32 -10.00
N ASN A 374 3.53 32.15 -10.63
CA ASN A 374 2.54 31.67 -11.60
C ASN A 374 1.54 30.67 -11.01
N GLY A 375 1.52 30.51 -9.67
CA GLY A 375 0.58 29.62 -8.98
C GLY A 375 0.99 28.14 -9.00
N VAL A 376 2.23 27.81 -9.35
CA VAL A 376 2.75 26.44 -9.48
C VAL A 376 3.79 26.17 -8.39
N GLU A 377 3.67 25.06 -7.69
CA GLU A 377 4.66 24.61 -6.71
C GLU A 377 5.69 23.67 -7.35
N ILE A 378 6.92 23.67 -6.80
CA ILE A 378 7.98 22.80 -7.30
C ILE A 378 8.09 21.57 -6.43
N GLY A 379 8.25 20.42 -7.09
CA GLY A 379 8.53 19.14 -6.48
C GLY A 379 9.87 18.56 -6.92
N LEU A 380 10.29 17.51 -6.24
CA LEU A 380 11.45 16.70 -6.59
C LEU A 380 11.18 15.22 -6.39
N TRP A 381 11.86 14.42 -7.19
CA TRP A 381 11.95 12.98 -7.00
C TRP A 381 12.98 12.65 -5.91
N THR A 382 12.73 11.64 -5.10
CA THR A 382 13.69 11.03 -4.17
C THR A 382 13.45 9.54 -4.04
N GLN A 383 14.46 8.80 -3.60
CA GLN A 383 14.25 7.42 -3.16
C GLN A 383 13.64 7.38 -1.77
N SER A 384 13.00 6.26 -1.42
CA SER A 384 12.51 6.02 -0.06
C SER A 384 13.64 5.86 0.96
N ASP A 385 14.86 5.50 0.51
CA ASP A 385 16.04 5.46 1.37
C ASP A 385 16.71 6.84 1.45
N LEU A 386 16.42 7.55 2.51
CA LEU A 386 17.05 8.84 2.82
C LEU A 386 18.36 8.70 3.62
N HIS A 387 18.68 7.48 4.07
CA HIS A 387 19.88 7.16 4.83
C HIS A 387 20.65 6.01 4.15
N PRO A 388 21.10 6.20 2.90
CA PRO A 388 21.74 5.15 2.14
C PRO A 388 23.06 4.73 2.82
N LYS A 389 23.45 3.48 2.61
CA LYS A 389 24.75 2.97 3.08
C LYS A 389 25.89 3.76 2.43
N PRO A 390 27.08 3.84 3.07
CA PRO A 390 28.20 4.64 2.55
C PRO A 390 28.56 4.36 1.09
N GLU A 391 28.43 3.11 0.63
CA GLU A 391 28.70 2.72 -0.75
C GLU A 391 27.69 3.29 -1.76
N ILE A 392 26.46 3.58 -1.30
CA ILE A 392 25.36 4.11 -2.10
C ILE A 392 25.26 5.63 -1.92
N SER A 393 25.69 6.15 -0.78
CA SER A 393 25.57 7.58 -0.44
C SER A 393 26.34 8.51 -1.40
N ALA A 394 27.36 8.01 -2.06
CA ALA A 394 28.09 8.75 -3.10
C ALA A 394 27.20 9.10 -4.31
N LEU A 395 26.10 8.35 -4.52
CA LEU A 395 25.13 8.59 -5.60
C LEU A 395 23.99 9.51 -5.18
N LEU A 396 23.81 9.75 -3.87
CA LEU A 396 22.67 10.48 -3.32
C LEU A 396 23.14 11.57 -2.34
N GLN A 397 24.03 12.43 -2.77
CA GLN A 397 24.48 13.59 -1.97
C GLN A 397 23.38 14.66 -1.92
N ARG A 398 22.23 14.31 -1.32
CA ARG A 398 21.09 15.19 -1.21
C ARG A 398 20.86 15.63 0.23
N ASP A 399 20.48 16.87 0.38
CA ASP A 399 20.00 17.44 1.62
C ASP A 399 18.56 17.90 1.43
N ILE A 400 17.61 17.03 1.73
CA ILE A 400 16.17 17.30 1.58
C ILE A 400 15.75 18.51 2.41
N VAL A 401 16.40 18.76 3.54
CA VAL A 401 16.14 19.96 4.38
C VAL A 401 16.47 21.23 3.60
N LYS A 402 17.63 21.31 2.95
CA LYS A 402 17.98 22.45 2.10
C LYS A 402 17.01 22.61 0.91
N GLU A 403 16.64 21.50 0.27
CA GLU A 403 15.71 21.54 -0.85
C GLU A 403 14.34 22.11 -0.43
N VAL A 404 13.82 21.70 0.71
CA VAL A 404 12.54 22.16 1.23
C VAL A 404 12.65 23.59 1.79
N ARG A 405 13.63 23.84 2.69
CA ARG A 405 13.79 25.11 3.38
C ARG A 405 14.33 26.22 2.49
N ASP A 406 15.42 25.94 1.77
CA ASP A 406 16.18 26.98 1.05
C ASP A 406 15.72 27.11 -0.39
N ALA A 407 15.42 26.02 -1.09
CA ALA A 407 14.92 26.06 -2.47
C ALA A 407 13.38 26.14 -2.57
N GLY A 408 12.65 25.84 -1.50
CA GLY A 408 11.19 25.98 -1.48
C GLY A 408 10.42 24.84 -2.12
N VAL A 409 10.96 23.63 -2.12
CA VAL A 409 10.27 22.40 -2.59
C VAL A 409 9.05 22.13 -1.73
N ARG A 410 7.92 21.79 -2.37
CA ARG A 410 6.62 21.52 -1.71
C ARG A 410 5.99 20.19 -2.11
N VAL A 411 6.57 19.48 -3.06
CA VAL A 411 6.15 18.14 -3.49
C VAL A 411 7.35 17.21 -3.46
N LEU A 412 7.20 16.01 -2.92
CA LEU A 412 8.24 14.98 -2.98
C LEU A 412 7.64 13.66 -3.46
N LYS A 413 8.20 13.12 -4.54
CA LYS A 413 7.90 11.77 -5.03
C LYS A 413 8.92 10.82 -4.42
N THR A 414 8.47 9.96 -3.48
CA THR A 414 9.30 8.93 -2.86
C THR A 414 9.15 7.63 -3.64
N ASP A 415 10.19 7.25 -4.33
CA ASP A 415 10.22 6.11 -5.23
C ASP A 415 11.03 4.94 -4.65
N VAL A 416 11.07 3.82 -5.37
CA VAL A 416 11.86 2.61 -5.03
C VAL A 416 11.62 2.09 -3.60
N ALA A 417 10.38 2.13 -3.12
CA ALA A 417 10.01 1.68 -1.77
C ALA A 417 10.22 0.17 -1.53
N TRP A 418 10.41 -0.60 -2.58
CA TRP A 418 10.58 -2.06 -2.56
C TRP A 418 12.03 -2.53 -2.41
N VAL A 419 13.03 -1.66 -2.50
CA VAL A 419 14.44 -2.05 -2.44
C VAL A 419 14.99 -2.29 -1.04
N GLY A 420 14.21 -1.96 -0.01
CA GLY A 420 14.64 -2.09 1.39
C GLY A 420 14.34 -3.46 2.00
N ALA A 421 14.64 -3.59 3.29
CA ALA A 421 14.52 -4.83 4.06
C ALA A 421 13.06 -5.21 4.42
N GLY A 422 12.07 -4.60 3.81
CA GLY A 422 10.66 -4.81 4.06
C GLY A 422 9.87 -3.50 4.03
N TYR A 423 8.59 -3.58 4.39
CA TYR A 423 7.67 -2.44 4.28
C TYR A 423 7.88 -1.34 5.32
N SER A 424 8.64 -1.59 6.37
CA SER A 424 9.11 -0.55 7.30
C SER A 424 10.00 0.49 6.62
N PHE A 425 10.77 0.06 5.62
CA PHE A 425 11.67 0.91 4.86
C PHE A 425 10.92 2.03 4.12
N GLY A 426 9.89 1.68 3.34
CA GLY A 426 9.08 2.66 2.64
C GLY A 426 8.36 3.61 3.60
N LEU A 427 7.72 3.07 4.63
CA LEU A 427 6.99 3.88 5.61
C LEU A 427 7.91 4.80 6.43
N ASN A 428 9.13 4.37 6.76
CA ASN A 428 10.14 5.21 7.40
C ASN A 428 10.51 6.41 6.51
N GLY A 429 10.88 6.17 5.25
CA GLY A 429 11.27 7.24 4.32
C GLY A 429 10.17 8.28 4.12
N ILE A 430 8.92 7.83 3.99
CA ILE A 430 7.75 8.73 3.89
C ILE A 430 7.56 9.55 5.16
N THR A 431 7.74 8.94 6.33
CA THR A 431 7.62 9.62 7.62
C THR A 431 8.67 10.71 7.78
N ASP A 432 9.92 10.42 7.43
CA ASP A 432 11.02 11.39 7.48
C ASP A 432 10.77 12.58 6.55
N VAL A 433 10.36 12.32 5.31
CA VAL A 433 9.99 13.38 4.35
C VAL A 433 8.82 14.21 4.85
N ALA A 434 7.78 13.58 5.43
CA ALA A 434 6.64 14.29 5.96
C ALA A 434 7.03 15.23 7.13
N GLN A 435 7.92 14.78 8.00
CA GLN A 435 8.44 15.61 9.08
C GLN A 435 9.27 16.80 8.55
N ILE A 436 10.17 16.55 7.58
CA ILE A 436 10.98 17.60 6.96
C ILE A 436 10.08 18.65 6.31
N MET A 437 9.10 18.22 5.51
CA MET A 437 8.19 19.15 4.83
C MET A 437 7.34 19.96 5.80
N THR A 438 6.85 19.34 6.87
CA THR A 438 6.06 20.03 7.89
C THR A 438 6.90 21.02 8.68
N TYR A 439 8.13 20.65 9.03
CA TYR A 439 8.98 21.47 9.91
C TYR A 439 9.66 22.63 9.18
N TYR A 440 10.13 22.40 7.95
CA TYR A 440 10.92 23.35 7.18
C TYR A 440 10.15 23.99 6.00
N GLY A 441 8.93 23.56 5.74
CA GLY A 441 8.17 23.95 4.55
C GLY A 441 7.23 25.16 4.74
N ASP A 442 7.53 26.11 5.61
CA ASP A 442 6.75 27.34 5.84
C ASP A 442 5.27 27.06 6.17
N ASN A 443 5.01 26.10 7.06
CA ASN A 443 3.67 25.64 7.43
C ASN A 443 2.83 25.07 6.25
N SER A 444 3.46 24.70 5.15
CA SER A 444 2.79 23.97 4.07
C SER A 444 2.40 22.58 4.52
N ARG A 445 1.20 22.13 4.10
CA ARG A 445 0.87 20.70 4.21
C ARG A 445 1.80 19.91 3.30
N PRO A 446 2.31 18.75 3.74
CA PRO A 446 3.12 17.90 2.88
C PRO A 446 2.28 17.37 1.71
N PHE A 447 2.87 17.37 0.53
CA PHE A 447 2.38 16.62 -0.61
C PHE A 447 3.45 15.63 -1.04
N ILE A 448 3.23 14.38 -0.67
CA ILE A 448 4.13 13.26 -0.94
C ILE A 448 3.40 12.27 -1.82
N ILE A 449 4.09 11.79 -2.85
CA ILE A 449 3.62 10.76 -3.77
C ILE A 449 4.51 9.54 -3.58
N SER A 450 3.95 8.36 -3.32
CA SER A 450 4.71 7.17 -2.98
C SER A 450 4.17 5.91 -3.67
N LEU A 451 5.04 4.91 -3.83
CA LEU A 451 4.67 3.53 -4.18
C LEU A 451 4.47 2.65 -2.94
N ASP A 452 4.78 3.14 -1.74
CA ASP A 452 4.46 2.42 -0.52
C ASP A 452 2.99 2.61 -0.16
N GLY A 453 2.24 1.54 -0.07
CA GLY A 453 0.83 1.54 0.31
C GLY A 453 0.60 0.78 1.62
N TRP A 454 1.63 0.51 2.40
CA TRP A 454 1.50 -0.22 3.65
C TRP A 454 0.58 0.50 4.65
N ALA A 455 0.00 -0.24 5.59
CA ALA A 455 -0.87 0.36 6.60
C ALA A 455 -0.14 1.48 7.37
N GLY A 456 -0.72 2.68 7.36
CA GLY A 456 -0.13 3.88 7.94
C GLY A 456 0.39 4.89 6.91
N THR A 457 0.66 4.49 5.68
CA THR A 457 1.13 5.39 4.60
C THR A 457 0.14 6.51 4.34
N GLN A 458 -1.16 6.23 4.38
CA GLN A 458 -2.21 7.20 4.09
C GLN A 458 -2.15 8.48 4.94
N ARG A 459 -1.59 8.42 6.14
CA ARG A 459 -1.48 9.60 7.02
C ARG A 459 -0.40 10.58 6.57
N TYR A 460 0.43 10.21 5.59
CA TYR A 460 1.55 11.01 5.11
C TYR A 460 1.52 11.27 3.61
N ALA A 461 1.11 10.29 2.80
CA ALA A 461 1.28 10.31 1.36
C ALA A 461 0.02 9.94 0.58
N GLY A 462 -0.03 10.41 -0.68
CA GLY A 462 -0.81 9.80 -1.74
C GLY A 462 0.01 8.74 -2.46
N ILE A 463 -0.67 7.93 -3.27
CA ILE A 463 -0.07 6.80 -3.98
C ILE A 463 -0.23 7.04 -5.49
N TRP A 464 0.75 6.61 -6.29
CA TRP A 464 0.54 6.46 -7.73
C TRP A 464 0.54 4.97 -8.11
N SER A 465 -0.10 4.65 -9.22
CA SER A 465 -0.35 3.27 -9.63
C SER A 465 0.88 2.55 -10.21
N GLY A 466 2.02 3.24 -10.31
CA GLY A 466 3.29 2.69 -10.80
C GLY A 466 3.62 3.11 -12.24
N ASP A 467 4.68 2.52 -12.80
CA ASP A 467 5.29 2.91 -14.07
C ASP A 467 4.62 2.22 -15.27
N GLN A 468 3.43 2.66 -15.65
CA GLN A 468 2.77 2.16 -16.86
C GLN A 468 3.46 2.69 -18.11
N THR A 469 3.45 1.88 -19.19
CA THR A 469 4.01 2.26 -20.49
C THR A 469 3.15 3.27 -21.25
N GLY A 470 1.84 3.29 -21.01
CA GLY A 470 0.91 4.21 -21.67
C GLY A 470 0.55 3.87 -23.12
N GLY A 471 -0.19 4.77 -23.75
CA GLY A 471 -0.59 4.66 -25.16
C GLY A 471 -1.76 3.73 -25.45
N GLU A 472 -2.30 3.04 -24.45
CA GLU A 472 -3.30 2.00 -24.60
C GLU A 472 -4.55 2.29 -23.76
N TRP A 473 -5.73 2.07 -24.32
CA TRP A 473 -7.02 2.19 -23.62
C TRP A 473 -7.16 1.26 -22.42
N GLU A 474 -6.39 0.17 -22.43
CA GLU A 474 -6.37 -0.81 -21.35
C GLU A 474 -5.98 -0.20 -20.01
N TYR A 475 -5.07 0.78 -19.98
CA TYR A 475 -4.67 1.45 -18.74
C TYR A 475 -5.83 2.22 -18.11
N ILE A 476 -6.60 2.96 -18.90
CA ILE A 476 -7.80 3.65 -18.38
C ILE A 476 -8.79 2.63 -17.83
N ARG A 477 -9.00 1.52 -18.55
CA ARG A 477 -9.94 0.48 -18.16
C ARG A 477 -9.61 -0.12 -16.79
N PHE A 478 -8.36 -0.49 -16.54
CA PHE A 478 -8.02 -1.10 -15.26
C PHE A 478 -7.73 -0.08 -14.14
N HIS A 479 -7.38 1.16 -14.44
CA HIS A 479 -7.19 2.20 -13.43
C HIS A 479 -8.47 2.50 -12.66
N ILE A 480 -9.65 2.47 -13.29
CA ILE A 480 -10.93 2.72 -12.61
C ILE A 480 -11.14 1.77 -11.43
N PRO A 481 -11.13 0.43 -11.59
CA PRO A 481 -11.24 -0.49 -10.46
C PRO A 481 -10.03 -0.40 -9.50
N THR A 482 -8.84 -0.05 -9.98
CA THR A 482 -7.65 0.17 -9.15
C THR A 482 -7.87 1.30 -8.15
N TYR A 483 -8.38 2.45 -8.59
CA TYR A 483 -8.64 3.60 -7.70
C TYR A 483 -9.75 3.31 -6.71
N ILE A 484 -10.82 2.63 -7.14
CA ILE A 484 -11.88 2.16 -6.24
C ILE A 484 -11.29 1.25 -5.17
N GLY A 485 -10.48 0.27 -5.57
CA GLY A 485 -9.82 -0.68 -4.65
C GLY A 485 -8.88 -0.01 -3.66
N SER A 486 -8.12 0.98 -4.10
CA SER A 486 -7.24 1.78 -3.23
C SER A 486 -8.04 2.52 -2.16
N GLY A 487 -9.11 3.23 -2.56
CA GLY A 487 -10.00 3.92 -1.62
C GLY A 487 -10.64 2.97 -0.60
N LEU A 488 -11.10 1.79 -1.07
CA LEU A 488 -11.66 0.74 -0.21
C LEU A 488 -10.62 0.06 0.69
N SER A 489 -9.34 0.28 0.43
CA SER A 489 -8.22 -0.17 1.26
C SER A 489 -7.74 0.88 2.28
N GLY A 490 -8.42 2.02 2.36
CA GLY A 490 -8.02 3.12 3.24
C GLY A 490 -6.94 4.04 2.66
N GLN A 491 -6.66 3.95 1.35
CA GLN A 491 -5.70 4.77 0.61
C GLN A 491 -6.44 5.64 -0.43
N PRO A 492 -7.16 6.71 -0.01
CA PRO A 492 -8.06 7.44 -0.89
C PRO A 492 -7.35 8.40 -1.84
N ASN A 493 -6.12 8.84 -1.50
CA ASN A 493 -5.33 9.73 -2.33
C ASN A 493 -4.48 8.89 -3.30
N ILE A 494 -4.99 8.67 -4.50
CA ILE A 494 -4.31 7.90 -5.54
C ILE A 494 -4.45 8.57 -6.89
N CYS A 495 -3.43 8.48 -7.73
CA CYS A 495 -3.44 8.87 -9.14
C CYS A 495 -2.58 7.94 -9.98
N SER A 496 -2.53 8.17 -11.28
CA SER A 496 -1.59 7.55 -12.23
C SER A 496 -0.84 8.61 -13.02
N ASP A 497 0.21 8.18 -13.69
CA ASP A 497 0.83 8.98 -14.74
C ASP A 497 -0.08 8.94 -15.98
N MET A 498 -0.57 10.10 -16.42
CA MET A 498 -1.42 10.17 -17.60
C MET A 498 -0.66 9.72 -18.84
N ASP A 499 -1.29 8.84 -19.62
CA ASP A 499 -0.68 8.18 -20.78
C ASP A 499 0.62 7.42 -20.43
N GLY A 500 0.77 7.02 -19.15
CA GLY A 500 1.93 6.32 -18.59
C GLY A 500 3.17 7.19 -18.39
N ILE A 501 4.09 6.75 -17.52
CA ILE A 501 5.31 7.49 -17.16
C ILE A 501 6.24 7.75 -18.37
N PHE A 502 6.22 6.86 -19.35
CA PHE A 502 7.04 6.98 -20.56
C PHE A 502 6.32 7.72 -21.71
N GLY A 503 5.08 8.14 -21.51
CA GLY A 503 4.24 8.80 -22.50
C GLY A 503 3.98 7.93 -23.73
N GLY A 504 2.80 7.38 -23.87
CA GLY A 504 2.42 6.52 -25.00
C GLY A 504 2.23 7.25 -26.31
N LYS A 505 2.20 8.60 -26.28
CA LYS A 505 2.04 9.48 -27.45
C LYS A 505 0.73 9.26 -28.24
N ASN A 506 -0.29 8.73 -27.56
CA ASN A 506 -1.63 8.57 -28.10
C ASN A 506 -2.52 9.70 -27.60
N ALA A 507 -2.73 10.72 -28.42
CA ALA A 507 -3.50 11.91 -28.03
C ALA A 507 -4.93 11.58 -27.57
N ALA A 508 -5.58 10.57 -28.16
CA ALA A 508 -6.93 10.19 -27.77
C ALA A 508 -6.97 9.54 -26.38
N VAL A 509 -5.99 8.70 -26.05
CA VAL A 509 -5.83 8.12 -24.70
C VAL A 509 -5.51 9.22 -23.71
N ASN A 510 -4.54 10.09 -24.01
CA ASN A 510 -4.12 11.18 -23.13
C ASN A 510 -5.30 12.11 -22.78
N ILE A 511 -6.10 12.54 -23.78
CA ILE A 511 -7.29 13.37 -23.56
C ILE A 511 -8.33 12.69 -22.67
N ARG A 512 -8.44 11.36 -22.73
CA ARG A 512 -9.44 10.63 -21.94
C ARG A 512 -8.95 10.33 -20.53
N ASP A 513 -7.65 10.19 -20.35
CA ASP A 513 -7.04 9.97 -19.06
C ASP A 513 -7.01 11.26 -18.22
N PHE A 514 -6.82 12.40 -18.89
CA PHE A 514 -6.97 13.74 -18.31
C PHE A 514 -8.43 14.01 -17.88
#